data_9ab589cdc5628582d6bf76a575dacbc9
#
_entry.id   9ab589cdc5628582d6bf76a575dacbc9
#
_cell.length_a   1.000
_cell.length_b   1.000
_cell.length_c   1.000
_cell.angle_alpha   90.00
_cell.angle_beta   90.00
_cell.angle_gamma   90.00
#
_symmetry.space_group_name_H-M   'P 1'
#
loop_
_entity.id
_entity.type
_entity.pdbx_description
1 polymer ?
#
loop_
_entity_poly.entity_id
_entity_poly.type
_entity_poly.pdbx_seq_one_letter_code
_entity_poly.pdbx_strand_id
1 'polypeptide(L)'
;AITRGNGDYKLARLTDDNKTYLKTAELITEDGATKLKLTGKKLGTTTLELSDAAGQKLTLPVYVNPVCYRMEYDVCFKIDIKKYAESHSEVKSMNQLTFEVVFYPTYTRSMQSFIGLESVFLLRAEAKDVNPRFEIATKINGKSDPRFRSQQTIYCDDSEGGRKTPGKWYHIAIVYDGTKSSTKEAYKMYINGVRETLTPADNSYEDCAPNSSLNLTDVGGNDKALLIGRSGDSYRVGYCKVYQARMWKRALAESEIKANMCKILNAEEHSDLMGYWVFSKGVGGTTVFENWGNGGNGLDAQVCLQNISENKPAWGAELPATYNGDKSRFEPIECPH
;
A
#
# COMPACT_ATOMS: atom_id res chain seq x y z
N ALA A 1 23.85 -9.55 -19.65
CA ALA A 1 24.80 -10.51 -20.22
C ALA A 1 26.24 -10.12 -19.80
N ILE A 2 27.12 -11.11 -19.60
CA ILE A 2 28.55 -10.90 -19.38
C ILE A 2 29.18 -10.80 -20.77
N THR A 3 29.74 -9.65 -21.10
CA THR A 3 30.23 -9.35 -22.44
C THR A 3 31.77 -9.38 -22.56
N ARG A 4 32.47 -9.49 -21.43
CA ARG A 4 33.94 -9.53 -21.38
C ARG A 4 34.38 -10.51 -20.28
N GLY A 5 35.50 -11.17 -20.48
CA GLY A 5 36.12 -12.16 -19.58
C GLY A 5 36.51 -13.41 -20.32
N ASN A 6 37.14 -14.34 -19.58
CA ASN A 6 37.77 -15.54 -20.15
C ASN A 6 36.91 -16.81 -20.04
N GLY A 7 35.63 -16.69 -19.88
CA GLY A 7 34.70 -17.82 -19.72
C GLY A 7 34.76 -18.48 -18.34
N ASP A 8 34.11 -19.63 -18.19
CA ASP A 8 33.99 -20.42 -16.96
C ASP A 8 33.71 -19.60 -15.70
N TYR A 9 32.71 -18.74 -15.80
CA TYR A 9 32.37 -17.81 -14.73
C TYR A 9 31.84 -18.53 -13.49
N LYS A 10 32.30 -18.06 -12.32
CA LYS A 10 31.84 -18.51 -11.00
C LYS A 10 31.25 -17.32 -10.24
N LEU A 11 30.18 -17.58 -9.50
CA LEU A 11 29.49 -16.59 -8.70
C LEU A 11 29.57 -16.96 -7.22
N ALA A 12 30.01 -16.02 -6.39
CA ALA A 12 30.01 -16.13 -4.94
C ALA A 12 29.17 -14.99 -4.31
N ARG A 13 28.53 -15.28 -3.19
CA ARG A 13 27.86 -14.28 -2.34
C ARG A 13 28.84 -13.88 -1.25
N LEU A 14 29.22 -12.62 -1.17
CA LEU A 14 30.18 -12.13 -0.18
C LEU A 14 29.52 -11.70 1.14
N THR A 15 28.29 -11.20 1.09
CA THR A 15 27.62 -10.61 2.25
C THR A 15 26.16 -11.08 2.45
N ASP A 16 25.71 -12.06 1.70
CA ASP A 16 24.34 -12.59 1.76
C ASP A 16 24.30 -14.13 1.81
N ASP A 17 25.13 -14.72 2.65
CA ASP A 17 25.27 -16.18 2.78
C ASP A 17 23.94 -16.85 3.15
N ASN A 18 23.13 -16.21 3.99
CA ASN A 18 21.82 -16.69 4.43
C ASN A 18 20.69 -16.40 3.43
N LYS A 19 20.99 -15.89 2.24
CA LYS A 19 20.00 -15.49 1.23
C LYS A 19 18.95 -14.53 1.78
N THR A 20 19.38 -13.58 2.57
CA THR A 20 18.51 -12.59 3.22
C THR A 20 17.92 -11.63 2.19
N TYR A 21 18.77 -11.07 1.31
CA TYR A 21 18.38 -10.04 0.36
C TYR A 21 18.05 -10.59 -1.03
N LEU A 22 18.74 -11.65 -1.46
CA LEU A 22 18.50 -12.30 -2.74
C LEU A 22 17.97 -13.73 -2.55
N LYS A 23 16.79 -14.01 -3.09
CA LYS A 23 16.25 -15.37 -3.18
C LYS A 23 17.15 -16.24 -4.07
N THR A 24 17.47 -15.73 -5.26
CA THR A 24 18.37 -16.39 -6.20
C THR A 24 19.45 -15.43 -6.71
N ALA A 25 20.64 -15.96 -6.93
CA ALA A 25 21.73 -15.35 -7.67
C ALA A 25 22.42 -16.48 -8.43
N GLU A 26 22.26 -16.53 -9.73
CA GLU A 26 22.66 -17.66 -10.60
C GLU A 26 23.20 -17.15 -11.92
N LEU A 27 24.16 -17.91 -12.46
CA LEU A 27 24.59 -17.75 -13.85
C LEU A 27 23.73 -18.66 -14.71
N ILE A 28 23.14 -18.09 -15.74
CA ILE A 28 22.33 -18.81 -16.72
C ILE A 28 22.88 -18.60 -18.12
N THR A 29 22.66 -19.55 -19.02
CA THR A 29 22.95 -19.37 -20.45
C THR A 29 21.65 -19.15 -21.19
N GLU A 30 21.53 -18.01 -21.86
CA GLU A 30 20.35 -17.65 -22.63
C GLU A 30 20.81 -16.91 -23.90
N ASP A 31 20.29 -17.32 -25.05
CA ASP A 31 20.68 -16.81 -26.37
C ASP A 31 22.20 -16.92 -26.65
N GLY A 32 22.84 -17.98 -26.17
CA GLY A 32 24.29 -18.19 -26.32
C GLY A 32 25.17 -17.29 -25.45
N ALA A 33 24.61 -16.48 -24.59
CA ALA A 33 25.33 -15.60 -23.67
C ALA A 33 25.17 -16.02 -22.23
N THR A 34 26.24 -15.90 -21.43
CA THR A 34 26.15 -16.05 -19.98
C THR A 34 25.55 -14.78 -19.37
N LYS A 35 24.48 -14.96 -18.61
CA LYS A 35 23.75 -13.87 -17.95
C LYS A 35 23.73 -14.12 -16.45
N LEU A 36 23.82 -13.06 -15.66
CA LEU A 36 23.58 -13.12 -14.21
C LEU A 36 22.09 -12.87 -13.96
N LYS A 37 21.39 -13.86 -13.41
CA LYS A 37 19.97 -13.79 -13.02
C LYS A 37 19.87 -13.58 -11.52
N LEU A 38 19.20 -12.50 -11.12
CA LEU A 38 18.98 -12.14 -9.72
C LEU A 38 17.49 -12.08 -9.43
N THR A 39 17.08 -12.58 -8.25
CA THR A 39 15.73 -12.42 -7.72
C THR A 39 15.84 -11.83 -6.32
N GLY A 40 15.28 -10.63 -6.12
CA GLY A 40 15.22 -10.00 -4.80
C GLY A 40 14.29 -10.77 -3.86
N LYS A 41 14.56 -10.71 -2.56
CA LYS A 41 13.76 -11.31 -1.49
C LYS A 41 13.37 -10.28 -0.44
N LYS A 42 14.32 -9.47 -0.01
CA LYS A 42 14.17 -8.43 1.00
C LYS A 42 14.92 -7.18 0.56
N LEU A 43 14.41 -6.02 0.89
CA LEU A 43 15.10 -4.76 0.60
C LEU A 43 16.43 -4.68 1.33
N GLY A 44 17.42 -4.12 0.66
CA GLY A 44 18.75 -3.93 1.22
C GLY A 44 19.84 -4.08 0.17
N THR A 45 21.07 -4.13 0.65
CA THR A 45 22.27 -4.21 -0.19
C THR A 45 23.02 -5.47 0.11
N THR A 46 23.49 -6.16 -0.93
CA THR A 46 24.39 -7.28 -0.83
C THR A 46 25.51 -7.16 -1.85
N THR A 47 26.56 -7.96 -1.71
CA THR A 47 27.71 -7.97 -2.60
C THR A 47 27.92 -9.36 -3.16
N LEU A 48 28.02 -9.44 -4.48
CA LEU A 48 28.41 -10.65 -5.20
C LEU A 48 29.82 -10.50 -5.73
N GLU A 49 30.51 -11.61 -5.90
CA GLU A 49 31.80 -11.71 -6.62
C GLU A 49 31.59 -12.59 -7.84
N LEU A 50 31.93 -12.07 -8.99
CA LEU A 50 32.04 -12.84 -10.23
C LEU A 50 33.52 -13.07 -10.54
N SER A 51 33.92 -14.30 -10.80
CA SER A 51 35.27 -14.64 -11.26
C SER A 51 35.23 -15.40 -12.57
N ASP A 52 36.28 -15.29 -13.35
CA ASP A 52 36.46 -16.00 -14.63
C ASP A 52 37.53 -17.11 -14.57
N ALA A 53 37.72 -17.80 -15.68
CA ALA A 53 38.72 -18.89 -15.78
C ALA A 53 40.17 -18.45 -15.53
N ALA A 54 40.50 -17.20 -15.76
CA ALA A 54 41.82 -16.63 -15.49
C ALA A 54 41.99 -16.16 -14.01
N GLY A 55 40.95 -16.35 -13.18
CA GLY A 55 40.93 -15.92 -11.79
C GLY A 55 40.75 -14.42 -11.59
N GLN A 56 40.36 -13.70 -12.65
CA GLN A 56 39.98 -12.28 -12.52
C GLN A 56 38.67 -12.17 -11.75
N LYS A 57 38.60 -11.20 -10.87
CA LYS A 57 37.43 -11.00 -9.97
C LYS A 57 36.80 -9.65 -10.19
N LEU A 58 35.45 -9.64 -10.20
CA LEU A 58 34.63 -8.44 -10.24
C LEU A 58 33.67 -8.45 -9.03
N THR A 59 33.80 -7.46 -8.18
CA THR A 59 32.89 -7.24 -7.07
C THR A 59 31.66 -6.45 -7.56
N LEU A 60 30.48 -7.00 -7.34
CA LEU A 60 29.21 -6.44 -7.79
C LEU A 60 28.35 -6.06 -6.59
N PRO A 61 28.21 -4.79 -6.25
CA PRO A 61 27.19 -4.35 -5.30
C PRO A 61 25.82 -4.54 -5.93
N VAL A 62 24.91 -5.16 -5.19
CA VAL A 62 23.53 -5.41 -5.62
C VAL A 62 22.59 -4.73 -4.64
N TYR A 63 21.76 -3.86 -5.18
CA TYR A 63 20.74 -3.14 -4.43
C TYR A 63 19.38 -3.74 -4.73
N VAL A 64 18.71 -4.26 -3.70
CA VAL A 64 17.30 -4.64 -3.79
C VAL A 64 16.47 -3.47 -3.33
N ASN A 65 16.07 -2.64 -4.27
CA ASN A 65 15.32 -1.42 -4.02
C ASN A 65 13.82 -1.69 -3.97
N PRO A 66 13.06 -0.89 -3.22
CA PRO A 66 11.62 -0.93 -3.29
C PRO A 66 11.14 -0.48 -4.67
N VAL A 67 10.09 -1.12 -5.14
CA VAL A 67 9.33 -0.68 -6.30
C VAL A 67 7.87 -0.55 -5.90
N CYS A 68 7.12 0.28 -6.62
CA CYS A 68 5.69 0.44 -6.43
C CYS A 68 4.91 -0.25 -7.56
N TYR A 69 3.64 -0.49 -7.31
CA TYR A 69 2.70 -0.92 -8.32
C TYR A 69 1.84 0.27 -8.78
N ARG A 70 1.84 0.55 -10.09
CA ARG A 70 1.01 1.60 -10.67
C ARG A 70 -0.41 1.08 -10.86
N MET A 71 -1.32 1.54 -10.01
CA MET A 71 -2.75 1.35 -10.16
C MET A 71 -3.29 2.44 -11.07
N GLU A 72 -4.01 2.01 -12.07
CA GLU A 72 -4.81 2.89 -12.90
C GLU A 72 -6.29 2.58 -12.67
N TYR A 73 -7.15 3.10 -13.50
CA TYR A 73 -8.58 2.94 -13.42
C TYR A 73 -9.06 1.47 -13.33
N ASP A 74 -8.21 0.54 -13.76
CA ASP A 74 -8.53 -0.86 -14.00
C ASP A 74 -8.14 -1.82 -12.85
N VAL A 75 -7.34 -1.39 -11.87
CA VAL A 75 -6.83 -2.27 -10.81
C VAL A 75 -7.03 -1.69 -9.41
N CYS A 76 -7.49 -2.54 -8.51
CA CYS A 76 -7.52 -2.29 -7.06
C CYS A 76 -7.38 -3.62 -6.30
N PHE A 77 -7.34 -3.57 -4.98
CA PHE A 77 -7.15 -4.76 -4.15
C PHE A 77 -8.26 -4.89 -3.10
N LYS A 78 -8.75 -6.11 -2.94
CA LYS A 78 -9.81 -6.46 -1.99
C LYS A 78 -9.30 -7.40 -0.91
N ILE A 79 -9.62 -7.08 0.34
CA ILE A 79 -9.42 -7.96 1.50
C ILE A 79 -10.81 -8.29 2.08
N ASP A 80 -11.15 -9.58 2.16
CA ASP A 80 -12.46 -10.03 2.63
C ASP A 80 -12.52 -10.04 4.15
N ILE A 81 -12.66 -8.84 4.72
CA ILE A 81 -12.74 -8.65 6.17
C ILE A 81 -13.95 -9.35 6.81
N LYS A 82 -15.04 -9.61 6.06
CA LYS A 82 -16.20 -10.31 6.56
C LYS A 82 -15.91 -11.78 6.76
N LYS A 83 -15.28 -12.42 5.77
CA LYS A 83 -14.84 -13.81 5.87
C LYS A 83 -13.80 -13.95 6.99
N TYR A 84 -12.87 -13.02 7.09
CA TYR A 84 -11.89 -12.99 8.19
C TYR A 84 -12.57 -12.95 9.56
N ALA A 85 -13.63 -12.17 9.72
CA ALA A 85 -14.39 -12.01 10.97
C ALA A 85 -15.17 -13.26 11.40
N GLU A 86 -15.28 -14.30 10.58
CA GLU A 86 -15.91 -15.56 10.96
C GLU A 86 -15.08 -16.31 12.02
N SER A 87 -13.75 -16.19 11.94
CA SER A 87 -12.79 -16.78 12.90
C SER A 87 -12.11 -15.76 13.81
N HIS A 88 -12.26 -14.45 13.55
CA HIS A 88 -11.59 -13.36 14.24
C HIS A 88 -12.62 -12.30 14.68
N SER A 89 -13.35 -12.62 15.75
CA SER A 89 -14.46 -11.77 16.23
C SER A 89 -14.03 -10.40 16.72
N GLU A 90 -12.74 -10.20 17.06
CA GLU A 90 -12.18 -8.93 17.53
C GLU A 90 -12.37 -7.79 16.51
N VAL A 91 -12.38 -8.10 15.19
CA VAL A 91 -12.61 -7.08 14.15
C VAL A 91 -14.04 -6.51 14.14
N LYS A 92 -14.97 -7.13 14.88
CA LYS A 92 -16.34 -6.61 15.04
C LYS A 92 -16.46 -5.53 16.13
N SER A 93 -15.40 -5.32 16.91
CA SER A 93 -15.39 -4.32 17.98
C SER A 93 -13.98 -3.77 18.23
N MET A 94 -13.42 -3.11 17.22
CA MET A 94 -12.09 -2.49 17.30
C MET A 94 -12.18 -1.14 18.00
N ASN A 95 -11.65 -1.03 19.20
CA ASN A 95 -11.59 0.25 19.92
C ASN A 95 -10.44 1.17 19.46
N GLN A 96 -9.47 0.61 18.77
CA GLN A 96 -8.38 1.35 18.12
C GLN A 96 -8.04 0.74 16.78
N LEU A 97 -7.67 1.58 15.82
CA LEU A 97 -7.31 1.15 14.46
C LEU A 97 -6.39 2.18 13.82
N THR A 98 -5.40 1.71 13.07
CA THR A 98 -4.61 2.56 12.18
C THR A 98 -4.52 1.92 10.81
N PHE A 99 -4.81 2.71 9.77
CA PHE A 99 -4.42 2.39 8.40
C PHE A 99 -3.26 3.27 7.97
N GLU A 100 -2.28 2.67 7.29
CA GLU A 100 -1.19 3.38 6.64
C GLU A 100 -1.12 2.97 5.17
N VAL A 101 -0.77 3.93 4.31
CA VAL A 101 -0.52 3.67 2.89
C VAL A 101 0.60 4.58 2.37
N VAL A 102 1.52 4.00 1.60
CA VAL A 102 2.55 4.74 0.86
C VAL A 102 2.18 4.72 -0.61
N PHE A 103 1.92 5.92 -1.16
CA PHE A 103 1.42 6.05 -2.52
C PHE A 103 1.79 7.38 -3.17
N TYR A 104 1.68 7.43 -4.49
CA TYR A 104 1.88 8.62 -5.31
C TYR A 104 0.63 8.81 -6.18
N PRO A 105 -0.15 9.88 -5.99
CA PRO A 105 -1.29 10.18 -6.84
C PRO A 105 -0.84 10.56 -8.26
N THR A 106 -1.30 9.82 -9.26
CA THR A 106 -1.04 10.16 -10.67
C THR A 106 -2.14 11.02 -11.27
N TYR A 107 -3.35 10.91 -10.72
CA TYR A 107 -4.50 11.69 -11.10
C TYR A 107 -5.40 11.89 -9.87
N THR A 108 -6.06 13.04 -9.75
CA THR A 108 -7.05 13.26 -8.68
C THR A 108 -8.41 13.63 -9.24
N ARG A 109 -9.42 13.10 -8.57
CA ARG A 109 -10.83 13.39 -8.78
C ARG A 109 -11.59 13.37 -7.47
N SER A 110 -12.82 13.85 -7.54
CA SER A 110 -13.77 13.85 -6.42
C SER A 110 -13.93 12.46 -5.80
N MET A 111 -13.82 12.39 -4.47
CA MET A 111 -14.06 11.19 -3.65
C MET A 111 -13.19 9.97 -3.97
N GLN A 112 -12.09 10.14 -4.70
CA GLN A 112 -11.11 9.09 -4.96
C GLN A 112 -10.64 8.46 -3.65
N SER A 113 -10.69 7.13 -3.56
CA SER A 113 -10.38 6.41 -2.32
C SER A 113 -9.04 5.70 -2.39
N PHE A 114 -8.27 5.72 -1.30
CA PHE A 114 -6.92 5.18 -1.22
C PHE A 114 -6.85 3.89 -0.41
N ILE A 115 -7.38 3.87 0.81
CA ILE A 115 -7.46 2.68 1.65
C ILE A 115 -8.61 2.81 2.66
N GLY A 116 -9.32 1.74 2.91
CA GLY A 116 -10.24 1.64 4.05
C GLY A 116 -11.53 0.90 3.77
N LEU A 117 -12.47 1.11 4.66
CA LEU A 117 -13.77 0.46 4.75
C LEU A 117 -14.84 1.52 4.55
N GLU A 118 -15.59 1.44 3.45
CA GLU A 118 -16.68 2.38 3.13
C GLU A 118 -17.68 2.45 4.28
N SER A 119 -18.06 3.66 4.67
CA SER A 119 -18.98 3.96 5.79
C SER A 119 -18.49 3.53 7.18
N VAL A 120 -17.25 3.07 7.35
CA VAL A 120 -16.67 2.70 8.65
C VAL A 120 -15.46 3.55 8.97
N PHE A 121 -14.39 3.43 8.16
CA PHE A 121 -13.15 4.19 8.33
C PHE A 121 -12.36 4.15 7.02
N LEU A 122 -12.29 5.28 6.33
CA LEU A 122 -11.81 5.38 4.95
C LEU A 122 -10.95 6.61 4.75
N LEU A 123 -9.79 6.45 4.13
CA LEU A 123 -8.98 7.53 3.57
C LEU A 123 -9.38 7.76 2.11
N ARG A 124 -9.81 8.99 1.80
CA ARG A 124 -10.18 9.40 0.45
C ARG A 124 -9.81 10.86 0.15
N ALA A 125 -9.96 11.27 -1.11
CA ALA A 125 -10.04 12.68 -1.46
C ALA A 125 -11.42 13.25 -1.10
N GLU A 126 -11.50 14.53 -0.70
CA GLU A 126 -12.78 15.22 -0.49
C GLU A 126 -13.60 15.28 -1.78
N ALA A 127 -14.92 15.53 -1.63
CA ALA A 127 -15.83 15.67 -2.77
C ALA A 127 -15.61 17.00 -3.51
N LYS A 128 -14.50 17.09 -4.24
CA LYS A 128 -14.04 18.28 -4.95
C LYS A 128 -13.14 17.89 -6.11
N ASP A 129 -13.39 18.44 -7.30
CA ASP A 129 -12.62 18.09 -8.50
C ASP A 129 -11.33 18.90 -8.61
N VAL A 130 -11.31 20.10 -8.07
CA VAL A 130 -10.12 20.98 -8.10
C VAL A 130 -9.53 21.10 -6.70
N ASN A 131 -8.26 20.78 -6.58
CA ASN A 131 -7.50 20.85 -5.31
C ASN A 131 -8.17 20.09 -4.15
N PRO A 132 -8.54 18.82 -4.31
CA PRO A 132 -9.11 18.07 -3.20
C PRO A 132 -8.08 17.95 -2.06
N ARG A 133 -8.59 17.89 -0.84
CA ARG A 133 -7.80 17.59 0.36
C ARG A 133 -7.95 16.12 0.70
N PHE A 134 -7.06 15.59 1.53
CA PHE A 134 -7.28 14.28 2.14
C PHE A 134 -8.42 14.36 3.15
N GLU A 135 -9.23 13.31 3.18
CA GLU A 135 -10.41 13.24 4.05
C GLU A 135 -10.48 11.86 4.72
N ILE A 136 -10.69 11.85 6.03
CA ILE A 136 -11.16 10.66 6.75
C ILE A 136 -12.70 10.69 6.67
N ALA A 137 -13.29 9.66 6.07
CA ALA A 137 -14.74 9.41 6.15
C ALA A 137 -15.00 8.27 7.14
N THR A 138 -15.96 8.43 8.03
CA THR A 138 -16.22 7.47 9.10
C THR A 138 -17.71 7.39 9.43
N LYS A 139 -18.08 6.58 10.43
CA LYS A 139 -19.41 6.48 10.98
C LYS A 139 -19.38 6.90 12.45
N ILE A 140 -20.24 7.83 12.85
CA ILE A 140 -20.38 8.25 14.25
C ILE A 140 -21.87 8.27 14.61
N ASN A 141 -22.23 7.64 15.73
CA ASN A 141 -23.61 7.59 16.24
C ASN A 141 -24.62 7.13 15.18
N GLY A 142 -24.26 6.10 14.40
CA GLY A 142 -25.13 5.55 13.35
C GLY A 142 -25.22 6.36 12.06
N LYS A 143 -24.66 7.57 12.02
CA LYS A 143 -24.58 8.39 10.80
C LYS A 143 -23.34 8.01 10.01
N SER A 144 -23.49 7.75 8.72
CA SER A 144 -22.48 7.13 7.86
C SER A 144 -21.58 8.11 7.13
N ASP A 145 -21.55 9.40 7.49
CA ASP A 145 -20.75 10.37 6.74
C ASP A 145 -20.14 11.55 7.53
N PRO A 146 -19.76 11.38 8.81
CA PRO A 146 -18.84 12.33 9.43
C PRO A 146 -17.49 12.30 8.70
N ARG A 147 -16.95 13.48 8.39
CA ARG A 147 -15.74 13.66 7.60
C ARG A 147 -14.80 14.65 8.24
N PHE A 148 -13.51 14.31 8.23
CA PHE A 148 -12.44 15.15 8.78
C PHE A 148 -11.38 15.38 7.69
N ARG A 149 -11.12 16.63 7.34
CA ARG A 149 -10.27 17.04 6.21
C ARG A 149 -8.94 17.56 6.66
N SER A 150 -7.87 17.22 5.95
CA SER A 150 -6.54 17.83 6.10
C SER A 150 -6.56 19.31 5.71
N GLN A 151 -5.53 20.05 6.10
CA GLN A 151 -5.30 21.41 5.58
C GLN A 151 -4.64 21.37 4.20
N GLN A 152 -3.79 20.37 3.96
CA GLN A 152 -3.07 20.22 2.71
C GLN A 152 -3.97 19.72 1.59
N THR A 153 -3.77 20.28 0.38
CA THR A 153 -4.35 19.74 -0.86
C THR A 153 -3.46 18.61 -1.40
N ILE A 154 -4.07 17.70 -2.14
CA ILE A 154 -3.37 16.58 -2.79
C ILE A 154 -2.61 17.14 -4.00
N TYR A 155 -1.29 16.87 -4.04
CA TYR A 155 -0.46 17.12 -5.21
C TYR A 155 -0.47 15.89 -6.10
N CYS A 156 -0.70 16.08 -7.40
CA CYS A 156 -0.79 15.01 -8.39
C CYS A 156 -0.36 15.53 -9.76
N ASP A 157 0.04 14.60 -10.64
CA ASP A 157 0.52 14.95 -11.98
C ASP A 157 -0.59 15.56 -12.84
N ASP A 158 -1.84 15.10 -12.67
CA ASP A 158 -3.02 15.61 -13.37
C ASP A 158 -4.28 15.52 -12.49
N SER A 159 -5.36 16.19 -12.89
CA SER A 159 -6.63 16.18 -12.16
C SER A 159 -7.82 16.41 -13.09
N GLU A 160 -9.00 15.96 -12.65
CA GLU A 160 -10.26 16.17 -13.38
C GLU A 160 -10.54 17.65 -13.66
N GLY A 161 -10.15 18.54 -12.76
CA GLY A 161 -10.27 20.01 -12.91
C GLY A 161 -9.14 20.64 -13.71
N GLY A 162 -8.29 19.89 -14.36
CA GLY A 162 -7.21 20.38 -15.24
C GLY A 162 -6.02 21.02 -14.51
N ARG A 163 -5.95 20.91 -13.17
CA ARG A 163 -4.79 21.39 -12.42
C ARG A 163 -3.68 20.37 -12.52
N LYS A 164 -2.53 20.84 -12.99
CA LYS A 164 -1.29 20.07 -12.99
C LYS A 164 -0.35 20.63 -11.92
N THR A 165 -0.06 19.85 -10.91
CA THR A 165 1.01 20.12 -9.96
C THR A 165 1.92 18.91 -9.96
N PRO A 166 3.26 19.08 -9.89
CA PRO A 166 4.11 17.91 -9.75
C PRO A 166 3.61 17.04 -8.61
N GLY A 167 3.32 15.80 -8.90
CA GLY A 167 2.94 14.82 -7.91
C GLY A 167 4.09 14.58 -6.92
N LYS A 168 3.77 14.02 -5.79
CA LYS A 168 4.77 13.59 -4.80
C LYS A 168 4.34 12.31 -4.10
N TRP A 169 5.30 11.59 -3.56
CA TRP A 169 5.03 10.47 -2.69
C TRP A 169 4.42 10.94 -1.37
N TYR A 170 3.43 10.22 -0.91
CA TYR A 170 2.82 10.38 0.40
C TYR A 170 2.93 9.09 1.19
N HIS A 171 3.30 9.19 2.45
CA HIS A 171 2.90 8.25 3.48
C HIS A 171 1.75 8.88 4.26
N ILE A 172 0.62 8.24 4.29
CA ILE A 172 -0.50 8.71 5.10
C ILE A 172 -0.88 7.63 6.09
N ALA A 173 -0.98 8.03 7.34
CA ALA A 173 -1.58 7.25 8.40
C ALA A 173 -2.87 7.92 8.87
N ILE A 174 -3.98 7.17 8.87
CA ILE A 174 -5.21 7.57 9.54
C ILE A 174 -5.38 6.72 10.78
N VAL A 175 -5.62 7.37 11.91
CA VAL A 175 -5.68 6.75 13.25
C VAL A 175 -7.05 6.99 13.85
N TYR A 176 -7.63 5.94 14.39
CA TYR A 176 -8.82 5.98 15.24
C TYR A 176 -8.48 5.46 16.63
N ASP A 177 -8.91 6.21 17.65
CA ASP A 177 -8.78 5.85 19.07
C ASP A 177 -10.10 6.12 19.80
N GLY A 178 -10.96 5.11 19.88
CA GLY A 178 -12.28 5.17 20.54
C GLY A 178 -12.21 5.26 22.07
N THR A 179 -11.01 5.27 22.66
CA THR A 179 -10.82 5.52 24.10
C THR A 179 -10.82 7.00 24.44
N LYS A 180 -10.81 7.87 23.45
CA LYS A 180 -10.79 9.33 23.61
C LYS A 180 -12.20 9.87 23.85
N SER A 181 -12.27 11.03 24.50
CA SER A 181 -13.52 11.67 24.89
C SER A 181 -14.17 12.47 23.75
N SER A 182 -13.39 12.89 22.75
CA SER A 182 -13.88 13.68 21.62
C SER A 182 -13.38 13.17 20.28
N THR A 183 -14.12 13.45 19.22
CA THR A 183 -13.74 13.13 17.83
C THR A 183 -12.43 13.78 17.41
N LYS A 184 -12.15 15.00 17.88
CA LYS A 184 -10.91 15.74 17.64
C LYS A 184 -9.66 14.99 18.14
N GLU A 185 -9.80 14.27 19.24
CA GLU A 185 -8.72 13.45 19.81
C GLU A 185 -8.71 12.03 19.24
N ALA A 186 -9.89 11.50 18.92
CA ALA A 186 -10.05 10.13 18.44
C ALA A 186 -9.57 9.93 17.01
N TYR A 187 -9.82 10.90 16.12
CA TYR A 187 -9.44 10.81 14.72
C TYR A 187 -8.22 11.67 14.44
N LYS A 188 -7.17 11.05 13.90
CA LYS A 188 -5.92 11.72 13.57
C LYS A 188 -5.48 11.32 12.16
N MET A 189 -4.81 12.24 11.49
CA MET A 189 -4.13 11.99 10.21
C MET A 189 -2.70 12.45 10.33
N TYR A 190 -1.80 11.66 9.77
CA TYR A 190 -0.40 12.01 9.64
C TYR A 190 -0.04 11.94 8.16
N ILE A 191 0.55 13.01 7.65
CA ILE A 191 1.07 13.10 6.29
C ILE A 191 2.58 13.19 6.38
N ASN A 192 3.26 12.18 5.84
CA ASN A 192 4.73 12.08 5.86
C ASN A 192 5.29 12.16 7.30
N GLY A 193 4.65 11.45 8.23
CA GLY A 193 5.05 11.39 9.63
C GLY A 193 4.74 12.64 10.46
N VAL A 194 4.07 13.65 9.90
CA VAL A 194 3.68 14.88 10.57
C VAL A 194 2.18 14.90 10.81
N ARG A 195 1.74 15.20 12.03
CA ARG A 195 0.33 15.28 12.38
C ARG A 195 -0.34 16.46 11.65
N GLU A 196 -1.46 16.16 10.99
CA GLU A 196 -2.33 17.15 10.35
C GLU A 196 -3.34 17.75 11.33
N THR A 197 -3.62 19.04 11.16
CA THR A 197 -4.79 19.66 11.76
C THR A 197 -6.02 19.29 10.92
N LEU A 198 -6.94 18.55 11.51
CA LEU A 198 -8.16 18.15 10.84
C LEU A 198 -9.27 19.17 11.06
N THR A 199 -10.02 19.45 10.01
CA THR A 199 -11.25 20.27 10.04
C THR A 199 -12.44 19.38 9.74
N PRO A 200 -13.47 19.34 10.61
CA PRO A 200 -14.69 18.61 10.29
C PRO A 200 -15.38 19.25 9.07
N ALA A 201 -15.96 18.41 8.23
CA ALA A 201 -16.76 18.91 7.09
C ALA A 201 -18.11 19.48 7.53
N ASP A 202 -18.55 19.08 8.72
CA ASP A 202 -19.76 19.55 9.39
C ASP A 202 -19.37 19.80 10.87
N ASN A 203 -19.55 21.03 11.32
CA ASN A 203 -19.17 21.48 12.67
C ASN A 203 -19.87 20.70 13.79
N SER A 204 -21.00 20.03 13.52
CA SER A 204 -21.68 19.18 14.49
C SER A 204 -20.87 17.99 15.01
N TYR A 205 -19.74 17.68 14.35
CA TYR A 205 -18.84 16.58 14.71
C TYR A 205 -17.51 17.05 15.32
N GLU A 206 -17.33 18.34 15.58
CA GLU A 206 -16.03 18.87 16.00
C GLU A 206 -15.62 18.34 17.39
N ASP A 207 -16.56 18.29 18.33
CA ASP A 207 -16.33 17.90 19.72
C ASP A 207 -17.32 16.86 20.25
N CYS A 208 -17.99 16.11 19.39
CA CYS A 208 -18.88 15.03 19.84
C CYS A 208 -18.06 13.81 20.31
N ALA A 209 -18.67 12.97 21.13
CA ALA A 209 -18.05 11.69 21.50
C ALA A 209 -17.90 10.78 20.27
N PRO A 210 -16.73 10.16 20.06
CA PRO A 210 -16.58 9.15 19.02
C PRO A 210 -17.35 7.89 19.39
N ASN A 211 -17.49 6.96 18.44
CA ASN A 211 -17.85 5.60 18.78
C ASN A 211 -16.77 5.01 19.71
N SER A 212 -17.14 4.16 20.66
CA SER A 212 -16.19 3.45 21.51
C SER A 212 -15.43 2.35 20.76
N SER A 213 -16.01 1.85 19.67
CA SER A 213 -15.39 0.86 18.77
C SER A 213 -15.94 0.98 17.36
N LEU A 214 -15.17 0.46 16.40
CA LEU A 214 -15.58 0.27 15.01
C LEU A 214 -15.85 -1.20 14.75
N ASN A 215 -16.95 -1.51 14.08
CA ASN A 215 -17.20 -2.83 13.54
C ASN A 215 -16.73 -2.86 12.08
N LEU A 216 -15.61 -3.54 11.81
CA LEU A 216 -15.04 -3.57 10.47
C LEU A 216 -15.89 -4.38 9.48
N THR A 217 -16.89 -5.13 9.94
CA THR A 217 -17.83 -5.86 9.05
C THR A 217 -19.06 -5.02 8.66
N ASP A 218 -19.25 -3.85 9.27
CA ASP A 218 -20.36 -2.93 8.97
C ASP A 218 -20.06 -2.04 7.75
N VAL A 219 -19.39 -2.63 6.78
CA VAL A 219 -18.93 -1.95 5.56
C VAL A 219 -20.11 -1.66 4.65
N GLY A 220 -20.23 -0.42 4.23
CA GLY A 220 -21.16 0.02 3.20
C GLY A 220 -20.69 -0.31 1.77
N GLY A 221 -21.46 0.18 0.80
CA GLY A 221 -21.15 -0.01 -0.63
C GLY A 221 -21.42 -1.42 -1.14
N ASN A 222 -21.11 -1.65 -2.40
CA ASN A 222 -21.41 -2.92 -3.10
C ASN A 222 -20.45 -4.05 -2.74
N ASP A 223 -19.15 -3.76 -2.59
CA ASP A 223 -18.12 -4.78 -2.39
C ASP A 223 -17.97 -5.23 -0.94
N LYS A 224 -18.41 -4.43 0.01
CA LYS A 224 -18.44 -4.75 1.46
C LYS A 224 -17.14 -5.38 1.99
N ALA A 225 -16.00 -4.78 1.66
CA ALA A 225 -14.67 -5.28 1.97
C ALA A 225 -13.74 -4.14 2.36
N LEU A 226 -12.59 -4.47 2.94
CA LEU A 226 -11.46 -3.53 3.00
C LEU A 226 -10.86 -3.43 1.60
N LEU A 227 -10.78 -2.21 1.07
CA LEU A 227 -10.31 -1.95 -0.28
C LEU A 227 -9.08 -1.02 -0.25
N ILE A 228 -8.15 -1.27 -1.18
CA ILE A 228 -6.99 -0.42 -1.44
C ILE A 228 -7.06 0.04 -2.89
N GLY A 229 -7.04 1.37 -3.09
CA GLY A 229 -7.18 2.00 -4.40
C GLY A 229 -8.63 2.11 -4.91
N ARG A 230 -9.61 1.87 -4.07
CA ARG A 230 -11.03 2.01 -4.38
C ARG A 230 -11.86 2.12 -3.09
N SER A 231 -13.11 2.58 -3.20
CA SER A 231 -14.15 2.33 -2.18
C SER A 231 -15.27 1.46 -2.75
N GLY A 232 -16.27 1.18 -1.95
CA GLY A 232 -17.40 0.33 -2.32
C GLY A 232 -18.24 0.80 -3.52
N ASP A 233 -18.03 2.04 -3.99
CA ASP A 233 -18.66 2.58 -5.19
C ASP A 233 -17.69 2.57 -6.38
N SER A 234 -18.14 2.10 -7.53
CA SER A 234 -17.31 1.86 -8.71
C SER A 234 -16.56 3.08 -9.25
N TYR A 235 -17.10 4.28 -9.08
CA TYR A 235 -16.50 5.52 -9.59
C TYR A 235 -15.40 6.11 -8.67
N ARG A 236 -15.22 5.56 -7.46
CA ARG A 236 -14.25 6.08 -6.47
C ARG A 236 -12.90 5.38 -6.56
N VAL A 237 -12.44 5.13 -7.77
CA VAL A 237 -11.18 4.44 -8.04
C VAL A 237 -9.99 5.35 -7.74
N GLY A 238 -8.95 4.80 -7.13
CA GLY A 238 -7.68 5.46 -6.87
C GLY A 238 -6.75 5.38 -8.07
N TYR A 239 -6.33 6.54 -8.59
CA TYR A 239 -5.28 6.61 -9.60
C TYR A 239 -3.99 6.92 -8.89
N CYS A 240 -3.18 5.92 -8.62
CA CYS A 240 -1.94 6.11 -7.88
C CYS A 240 -0.93 4.99 -8.15
N LYS A 241 0.32 5.28 -7.84
CA LYS A 241 1.34 4.26 -7.63
C LYS A 241 1.28 3.90 -6.15
N VAL A 242 1.11 2.64 -5.80
CA VAL A 242 1.09 2.16 -4.42
C VAL A 242 2.33 1.32 -4.13
N TYR A 243 2.95 1.55 -2.98
CA TYR A 243 4.10 0.76 -2.55
C TYR A 243 3.72 -0.26 -1.48
N GLN A 244 3.12 0.21 -0.39
CA GLN A 244 2.71 -0.64 0.72
C GLN A 244 1.49 -0.06 1.43
N ALA A 245 0.75 -0.95 2.08
CA ALA A 245 -0.35 -0.59 2.96
C ALA A 245 -0.31 -1.45 4.23
N ARG A 246 -0.77 -0.89 5.34
CA ARG A 246 -0.77 -1.56 6.64
C ARG A 246 -2.07 -1.33 7.40
N MET A 247 -2.45 -2.31 8.20
CA MET A 247 -3.56 -2.25 9.15
C MET A 247 -3.08 -2.70 10.53
N TRP A 248 -3.22 -1.81 11.52
CA TRP A 248 -2.83 -2.06 12.91
C TRP A 248 -4.06 -2.10 13.81
N LYS A 249 -4.10 -3.06 14.73
CA LYS A 249 -5.18 -3.15 15.74
C LYS A 249 -4.97 -2.24 16.95
N ARG A 250 -4.28 -1.13 16.76
CA ARG A 250 -4.06 -0.07 17.76
C ARG A 250 -3.93 1.31 17.13
N ALA A 251 -4.05 2.34 17.95
CA ALA A 251 -3.75 3.71 17.59
C ALA A 251 -2.24 3.94 17.69
N LEU A 252 -1.58 4.12 16.55
CA LEU A 252 -0.14 4.38 16.50
C LEU A 252 0.21 5.77 17.02
N ALA A 253 1.35 5.88 17.70
CA ALA A 253 1.93 7.15 18.09
C ALA A 253 2.65 7.81 16.89
N GLU A 254 2.73 9.14 16.89
CA GLU A 254 3.41 9.92 15.84
C GLU A 254 4.87 9.47 15.64
N SER A 255 5.59 9.24 16.72
CA SER A 255 6.98 8.78 16.69
C SER A 255 7.15 7.44 15.99
N GLU A 256 6.21 6.51 16.17
CA GLU A 256 6.23 5.20 15.53
C GLU A 256 5.90 5.30 14.03
N ILE A 257 4.88 6.11 13.69
CA ILE A 257 4.50 6.39 12.30
C ILE A 257 5.70 6.98 11.57
N LYS A 258 6.33 8.00 12.14
CA LYS A 258 7.51 8.67 11.56
C LYS A 258 8.70 7.71 11.43
N ALA A 259 8.94 6.89 12.45
CA ALA A 259 10.07 5.95 12.44
C ALA A 259 9.92 4.83 11.43
N ASN A 260 8.68 4.45 11.07
CA ASN A 260 8.37 3.25 10.28
C ASN A 260 7.81 3.53 8.88
N MET A 261 7.52 4.80 8.53
CA MET A 261 6.73 5.15 7.34
C MET A 261 7.19 4.54 6.03
N CYS A 262 8.50 4.36 5.81
CA CYS A 262 9.04 3.78 4.57
C CYS A 262 9.78 2.47 4.77
N LYS A 263 9.82 1.95 5.98
CA LYS A 263 10.54 0.70 6.27
C LYS A 263 9.73 -0.51 5.83
N ILE A 264 10.44 -1.55 5.39
CA ILE A 264 9.89 -2.89 5.40
C ILE A 264 10.01 -3.42 6.83
N LEU A 265 8.85 -3.70 7.42
CA LEU A 265 8.76 -4.18 8.80
C LEU A 265 8.85 -5.71 8.86
N ASN A 266 9.40 -6.21 9.96
CA ASN A 266 9.26 -7.59 10.36
C ASN A 266 8.01 -7.71 11.25
N ALA A 267 6.98 -8.41 10.79
CA ALA A 267 5.72 -8.53 11.52
C ALA A 267 5.86 -9.22 12.89
N GLU A 268 6.86 -10.08 13.06
CA GLU A 268 7.14 -10.75 14.35
C GLU A 268 7.50 -9.76 15.46
N GLU A 269 8.06 -8.59 15.09
CA GLU A 269 8.42 -7.53 16.03
C GLU A 269 7.22 -6.61 16.35
N HIS A 270 6.09 -6.80 15.69
CA HIS A 270 4.93 -5.92 15.72
C HIS A 270 3.62 -6.72 15.84
N SER A 271 3.33 -7.28 17.01
CA SER A 271 2.18 -8.17 17.24
C SER A 271 0.81 -7.54 16.88
N ASP A 272 0.73 -6.21 16.82
CA ASP A 272 -0.47 -5.45 16.48
C ASP A 272 -0.61 -5.16 14.99
N LEU A 273 0.39 -5.49 14.17
CA LEU A 273 0.35 -5.35 12.71
C LEU A 273 -0.45 -6.52 12.12
N MET A 274 -1.75 -6.32 11.93
CA MET A 274 -2.65 -7.36 11.40
C MET A 274 -2.50 -7.55 9.90
N GLY A 275 -2.62 -6.46 9.15
CA GLY A 275 -2.54 -6.43 7.70
C GLY A 275 -1.30 -5.69 7.25
N TYR A 276 -0.54 -6.30 6.34
CA TYR A 276 0.63 -5.69 5.75
C TYR A 276 0.82 -6.18 4.32
N TRP A 277 0.65 -5.29 3.35
CA TRP A 277 0.73 -5.61 1.93
C TRP A 277 1.84 -4.79 1.28
N VAL A 278 2.76 -5.47 0.61
CA VAL A 278 3.86 -4.85 -0.14
C VAL A 278 3.65 -5.16 -1.62
N PHE A 279 3.31 -4.13 -2.39
CA PHE A 279 2.92 -4.26 -3.79
C PHE A 279 4.10 -4.27 -4.77
N SER A 280 5.29 -4.56 -4.28
CA SER A 280 6.52 -4.64 -5.08
C SER A 280 6.69 -5.94 -5.88
N LYS A 281 5.75 -6.88 -5.77
CA LYS A 281 5.79 -8.21 -6.40
C LYS A 281 4.52 -8.46 -7.20
N GLY A 282 4.30 -7.74 -8.26
CA GLY A 282 3.26 -8.12 -9.21
C GLY A 282 3.92 -8.76 -10.43
N VAL A 283 3.77 -10.06 -10.60
CA VAL A 283 4.08 -10.78 -11.84
C VAL A 283 2.77 -11.27 -12.41
N GLY A 284 2.64 -11.34 -13.73
CA GLY A 284 1.46 -11.85 -14.36
C GLY A 284 1.11 -13.25 -13.88
N GLY A 285 -0.15 -13.56 -13.90
CA GLY A 285 -0.67 -14.70 -13.17
C GLY A 285 -0.82 -14.46 -11.66
N THR A 286 -0.42 -13.28 -11.13
CA THR A 286 -0.68 -12.94 -9.72
C THR A 286 -2.15 -12.60 -9.55
N THR A 287 -2.83 -13.37 -8.72
CA THR A 287 -4.23 -13.14 -8.33
C THR A 287 -4.36 -12.58 -6.93
N VAL A 288 -3.30 -12.70 -6.12
CA VAL A 288 -3.29 -12.41 -4.69
C VAL A 288 -1.96 -11.80 -4.28
N PHE A 289 -2.02 -10.75 -3.46
CA PHE A 289 -0.88 -10.23 -2.70
C PHE A 289 -0.98 -10.73 -1.26
N GLU A 290 0.02 -11.49 -0.85
CA GLU A 290 0.08 -12.10 0.48
C GLU A 290 0.10 -11.03 1.58
N ASN A 291 -0.62 -11.29 2.66
CA ASN A 291 -0.51 -10.55 3.90
C ASN A 291 0.79 -10.93 4.63
N TRP A 292 1.67 -9.95 4.85
CA TRP A 292 2.89 -10.12 5.63
C TRP A 292 2.71 -9.80 7.12
N GLY A 293 1.50 -9.37 7.51
CA GLY A 293 1.13 -9.10 8.90
C GLY A 293 0.70 -10.34 9.66
N ASN A 294 0.41 -10.16 10.94
CA ASN A 294 0.06 -11.27 11.86
C ASN A 294 -1.38 -11.80 11.68
N GLY A 295 -2.21 -11.18 10.83
CA GLY A 295 -3.56 -11.68 10.53
C GLY A 295 -3.59 -12.90 9.63
N GLY A 296 -2.41 -13.36 9.13
CA GLY A 296 -2.32 -14.54 8.27
C GLY A 296 -2.99 -14.35 6.90
N ASN A 297 -3.15 -15.46 6.17
CA ASN A 297 -3.65 -15.48 4.79
C ASN A 297 -5.15 -15.12 4.66
N GLY A 298 -5.89 -15.10 5.75
CA GLY A 298 -7.27 -14.59 5.76
C GLY A 298 -7.39 -13.11 5.42
N LEU A 299 -6.28 -12.37 5.50
CA LEU A 299 -6.17 -10.97 5.10
C LEU A 299 -5.36 -10.77 3.80
N ASP A 300 -5.18 -11.79 2.99
CA ASP A 300 -4.56 -11.65 1.68
C ASP A 300 -5.38 -10.72 0.78
N ALA A 301 -4.69 -9.88 0.01
CA ALA A 301 -5.33 -8.91 -0.87
C ALA A 301 -5.51 -9.50 -2.28
N GLN A 302 -6.77 -9.72 -2.65
CA GLN A 302 -7.13 -10.21 -3.98
C GLN A 302 -7.05 -9.09 -5.02
N VAL A 303 -6.44 -9.37 -6.16
CA VAL A 303 -6.46 -8.48 -7.31
C VAL A 303 -7.89 -8.32 -7.83
N CYS A 304 -8.26 -7.09 -8.13
CA CYS A 304 -9.48 -6.78 -8.86
C CYS A 304 -9.13 -6.09 -10.17
N LEU A 305 -9.57 -6.66 -11.27
CA LEU A 305 -9.61 -5.98 -12.55
C LEU A 305 -11.00 -5.37 -12.75
N GLN A 306 -11.03 -4.06 -13.00
CA GLN A 306 -12.26 -3.37 -13.34
C GLN A 306 -12.50 -3.47 -14.83
N ASN A 307 -13.60 -4.10 -15.24
CA ASN A 307 -14.06 -3.95 -16.62
C ASN A 307 -14.71 -2.57 -16.77
N ILE A 308 -13.99 -1.65 -17.39
CA ILE A 308 -14.41 -0.24 -17.54
C ILE A 308 -15.70 -0.14 -18.36
N SER A 309 -15.84 -0.96 -19.40
CA SER A 309 -17.01 -0.92 -20.28
C SER A 309 -18.29 -1.44 -19.62
N GLU A 310 -18.17 -2.38 -18.70
CA GLU A 310 -19.30 -2.97 -17.98
C GLU A 310 -19.45 -2.45 -16.55
N ASN A 311 -18.48 -1.65 -16.08
CA ASN A 311 -18.40 -1.15 -14.70
C ASN A 311 -18.51 -2.26 -13.63
N LYS A 312 -17.96 -3.44 -13.94
CA LYS A 312 -18.00 -4.62 -13.06
C LYS A 312 -16.60 -5.02 -12.60
N PRO A 313 -16.38 -5.18 -11.30
CA PRO A 313 -15.14 -5.72 -10.77
C PRO A 313 -15.06 -7.25 -10.99
N ALA A 314 -13.89 -7.73 -11.41
CA ALA A 314 -13.55 -9.15 -11.50
C ALA A 314 -12.54 -9.48 -10.38
N TRP A 315 -13.03 -9.83 -9.21
CA TRP A 315 -12.21 -10.17 -8.06
C TRP A 315 -11.51 -11.52 -8.24
N GLY A 316 -10.24 -11.56 -7.85
CA GLY A 316 -9.39 -12.75 -8.02
C GLY A 316 -9.01 -13.01 -9.47
N ALA A 317 -9.21 -12.05 -10.38
CA ALA A 317 -8.74 -12.15 -11.74
C ALA A 317 -7.21 -12.14 -11.80
N GLU A 318 -6.64 -12.93 -12.70
CA GLU A 318 -5.21 -12.90 -12.95
C GLU A 318 -4.80 -11.57 -13.59
N LEU A 319 -3.70 -10.99 -13.10
CA LEU A 319 -3.07 -9.87 -13.79
C LEU A 319 -2.67 -10.35 -15.20
N PRO A 320 -3.08 -9.65 -16.27
CA PRO A 320 -2.73 -10.04 -17.64
C PRO A 320 -1.22 -10.18 -17.83
N ALA A 321 -0.81 -11.00 -18.82
CA ALA A 321 0.60 -11.16 -19.16
C ALA A 321 1.29 -9.83 -19.51
N THR A 322 0.54 -8.85 -20.01
CA THR A 322 1.01 -7.47 -20.24
C THR A 322 1.45 -6.78 -18.95
N TYR A 323 0.85 -7.11 -17.80
CA TYR A 323 1.33 -6.66 -16.49
C TYR A 323 2.62 -7.36 -16.06
N ASN A 324 2.91 -8.56 -16.59
CA ASN A 324 4.17 -9.29 -16.41
C ASN A 324 5.35 -8.67 -17.13
N GLY A 325 5.10 -8.24 -18.35
CA GLY A 325 6.10 -7.68 -19.26
C GLY A 325 6.15 -6.15 -19.20
N ASP A 326 5.12 -5.53 -18.66
CA ASP A 326 5.04 -4.07 -18.56
C ASP A 326 5.80 -3.59 -17.32
N LYS A 327 7.13 -3.53 -17.46
CA LYS A 327 8.02 -2.92 -16.48
C LYS A 327 7.63 -1.48 -16.14
N SER A 328 6.81 -0.82 -16.97
CA SER A 328 6.32 0.53 -16.73
C SER A 328 5.39 0.64 -15.52
N ARG A 329 4.79 -0.47 -15.07
CA ARG A 329 3.95 -0.49 -13.86
C ARG A 329 4.74 -0.66 -12.56
N PHE A 330 6.03 -1.03 -12.63
CA PHE A 330 6.92 -1.15 -11.48
C PHE A 330 7.99 -0.07 -11.56
N GLU A 331 7.85 0.95 -10.78
CA GLU A 331 8.75 2.09 -10.75
C GLU A 331 9.47 2.17 -9.40
N PRO A 332 10.73 2.67 -9.37
CA PRO A 332 11.39 3.00 -8.12
C PRO A 332 10.56 3.99 -7.31
N ILE A 333 10.62 3.87 -5.99
CA ILE A 333 9.97 4.83 -5.10
C ILE A 333 11.01 5.76 -4.47
N GLU A 334 10.57 6.98 -4.20
CA GLU A 334 11.24 7.90 -3.30
C GLU A 334 10.43 7.94 -2.00
N CYS A 335 11.10 7.63 -0.89
CA CYS A 335 10.44 7.73 0.39
C CYS A 335 10.13 9.21 0.71
N PRO A 336 8.91 9.58 1.08
CA PRO A 336 8.61 10.92 1.53
C PRO A 336 9.36 11.24 2.82
N HIS A 337 10.05 12.37 2.84
CA HIS A 337 10.85 12.87 3.96
C HIS A 337 10.14 14.04 4.66
#